data_9e29dd2f27fd40118676a2b6cd6c03cd
#
_entry.id   9e29dd2f27fd40118676a2b6cd6c03cd
#
_cell.length_a   1.000
_cell.length_b   1.000
_cell.length_c   1.000
_cell.angle_alpha   90.00
_cell.angle_beta   90.00
_cell.angle_gamma   90.00
#
_symmetry.space_group_name_H-M   'P 1'
#
loop_
_entity.id
_entity.type
_entity.pdbx_description
1 polymer ?
#
loop_
_entity_poly.entity_id
_entity_poly.type
_entity_poly.pdbx_seq_one_letter_code
_entity_poly.pdbx_strand_id
1 'polypeptide(L)'
;MLWDTHMHSQYSGDSDAPQEDMIRAAIRAKLPGICFTDHLDIDYPDDPELFLLDLPNYTSSVRAMQEQYRDQICVRYGIELGLQPHLAALHADILSQYDFDFVIGSSHVVHGYDPYFPPFWKTHTEEEGYLEYFESILENIRAFDGFDVYGHIDYVVRYGPTRNENYTYAKYSDVIDEILRLLIEKGKGIEINTGGFKYGLGHPNPCEEILARYRELGGEIITVGADAHAPEQVGFAFENVPKILRDTGFTYYKVFRKRKPEFIKIED
;
A
#
# COMPACT_ATOMS: atom_id res chain seq x y z
N MET A 1 -5.17 -10.08 16.93
CA MET A 1 -5.98 -9.02 16.25
C MET A 1 -5.09 -8.24 15.31
N LEU A 2 -5.57 -7.89 14.09
CA LEU A 2 -4.79 -7.21 13.05
C LEU A 2 -4.97 -5.69 13.12
N TRP A 3 -3.91 -4.97 12.80
CA TRP A 3 -3.95 -3.53 12.52
C TRP A 3 -4.30 -3.32 11.07
N ASP A 4 -5.02 -2.23 10.78
CA ASP A 4 -5.17 -1.74 9.42
C ASP A 4 -4.16 -0.61 9.18
N THR A 5 -3.13 -0.89 8.40
CA THR A 5 -2.03 0.06 8.19
C THR A 5 -2.09 0.78 6.85
N HIS A 6 -3.19 0.63 6.09
CA HIS A 6 -3.38 1.31 4.81
C HIS A 6 -4.83 1.77 4.67
N MET A 7 -5.07 3.06 4.87
CA MET A 7 -6.38 3.66 4.69
C MET A 7 -6.28 5.15 4.38
N HIS A 8 -7.31 5.63 3.70
CA HIS A 8 -7.46 6.99 3.21
C HIS A 8 -8.59 7.72 3.92
N SER A 9 -8.56 9.04 3.86
CA SER A 9 -9.56 9.91 4.44
C SER A 9 -9.87 11.07 3.50
N GLN A 10 -10.67 12.04 3.97
CA GLN A 10 -10.98 13.25 3.22
C GLN A 10 -9.77 14.08 2.77
N TYR A 11 -8.57 13.64 3.09
CA TYR A 11 -7.31 14.25 2.63
C TYR A 11 -6.79 13.64 1.32
N SER A 12 -7.25 12.45 0.94
CA SER A 12 -7.00 11.83 -0.37
C SER A 12 -8.01 12.30 -1.41
N GLY A 13 -7.57 12.53 -2.65
CA GLY A 13 -8.43 13.05 -3.71
C GLY A 13 -9.59 12.13 -4.14
N ASP A 14 -9.58 10.89 -3.69
CA ASP A 14 -10.57 9.85 -4.00
C ASP A 14 -11.33 9.33 -2.78
N SER A 15 -11.28 10.06 -1.66
CA SER A 15 -12.04 9.74 -0.45
C SER A 15 -12.67 10.99 0.16
N ASP A 16 -13.98 10.91 0.46
CA ASP A 16 -14.71 11.91 1.23
C ASP A 16 -14.87 11.53 2.71
N ALA A 17 -14.27 10.42 3.15
CA ALA A 17 -14.47 9.86 4.48
C ALA A 17 -13.76 10.69 5.56
N PRO A 18 -14.49 11.28 6.53
CA PRO A 18 -13.85 11.97 7.64
C PRO A 18 -12.97 11.01 8.47
N GLN A 19 -11.77 11.44 8.85
CA GLN A 19 -10.87 10.64 9.71
C GLN A 19 -11.57 10.09 10.95
N GLU A 20 -12.47 10.87 11.55
CA GLU A 20 -13.22 10.43 12.71
C GLU A 20 -14.13 9.24 12.41
N ASP A 21 -14.77 9.20 11.24
CA ASP A 21 -15.67 8.10 10.85
C ASP A 21 -14.86 6.82 10.55
N MET A 22 -13.68 6.95 9.96
CA MET A 22 -12.72 5.85 9.76
C MET A 22 -12.27 5.26 11.10
N ILE A 23 -11.89 6.12 12.06
CA ILE A 23 -11.51 5.70 13.43
C ILE A 23 -12.67 4.98 14.13
N ARG A 24 -13.88 5.53 14.07
CA ARG A 24 -15.06 4.90 14.65
C ARG A 24 -15.38 3.54 14.03
N ALA A 25 -15.16 3.40 12.72
CA ALA A 25 -15.28 2.10 12.04
C ALA A 25 -14.25 1.09 12.55
N ALA A 26 -12.99 1.50 12.71
CA ALA A 26 -11.93 0.66 13.27
C ALA A 26 -12.24 0.21 14.71
N ILE A 27 -12.77 1.11 15.55
CA ILE A 27 -13.21 0.78 16.92
C ILE A 27 -14.35 -0.26 16.88
N ARG A 28 -15.36 -0.07 16.01
CA ARG A 28 -16.45 -1.06 15.82
C ARG A 28 -15.95 -2.41 15.36
N ALA A 29 -14.95 -2.42 14.45
CA ALA A 29 -14.28 -3.63 14.00
C ALA A 29 -13.32 -4.23 15.03
N LYS A 30 -13.15 -3.57 16.20
CA LYS A 30 -12.25 -4.00 17.29
C LYS A 30 -10.78 -4.12 16.85
N LEU A 31 -10.34 -3.28 15.93
CA LEU A 31 -8.94 -3.22 15.55
C LEU A 31 -8.13 -2.59 16.71
N PRO A 32 -6.92 -3.11 16.99
CA PRO A 32 -6.06 -2.54 18.03
C PRO A 32 -5.43 -1.22 17.64
N GLY A 33 -5.36 -0.94 16.34
CA GLY A 33 -4.84 0.29 15.80
C GLY A 33 -4.96 0.39 14.29
N ILE A 34 -4.75 1.61 13.81
CA ILE A 34 -4.81 1.99 12.40
C ILE A 34 -3.66 2.91 12.05
N CYS A 35 -3.37 3.03 10.75
CA CYS A 35 -2.49 4.06 10.21
C CYS A 35 -3.18 4.77 9.06
N PHE A 36 -3.36 6.08 9.15
CA PHE A 36 -3.73 6.88 7.98
C PHE A 36 -2.54 6.98 7.04
N THR A 37 -2.78 6.73 5.77
CA THR A 37 -1.78 6.75 4.70
C THR A 37 -2.37 7.43 3.46
N ASP A 38 -2.91 8.63 3.66
CA ASP A 38 -3.51 9.40 2.58
C ASP A 38 -2.52 9.61 1.43
N HIS A 39 -3.03 9.66 0.20
CA HIS A 39 -2.26 9.77 -1.03
C HIS A 39 -1.45 11.05 -1.13
N LEU A 40 -0.24 10.92 -1.64
CA LEU A 40 0.52 12.02 -2.23
C LEU A 40 1.12 11.54 -3.57
N ASP A 41 0.36 11.76 -4.65
CA ASP A 41 0.77 11.46 -6.03
C ASP A 41 1.04 12.77 -6.77
N ILE A 42 2.29 13.17 -6.78
CA ILE A 42 2.75 14.40 -7.45
C ILE A 42 2.88 14.11 -8.94
N ASP A 43 2.60 15.11 -9.78
CA ASP A 43 2.57 14.99 -11.25
C ASP A 43 1.60 13.90 -11.74
N TYR A 44 0.44 13.78 -11.05
CA TYR A 44 -0.61 12.86 -11.48
C TYR A 44 -1.16 13.30 -12.85
N PRO A 45 -1.31 12.36 -13.82
CA PRO A 45 -1.75 12.69 -15.17
C PRO A 45 -3.17 13.25 -15.19
N ASP A 46 -3.43 14.17 -16.15
CA ASP A 46 -4.71 14.83 -16.40
C ASP A 46 -5.18 15.82 -15.31
N ASP A 47 -4.92 15.57 -14.04
CA ASP A 47 -5.23 16.47 -12.91
C ASP A 47 -4.11 16.47 -11.86
N PRO A 48 -3.06 17.28 -12.04
CA PRO A 48 -1.92 17.30 -11.13
C PRO A 48 -2.24 17.72 -9.69
N GLU A 49 -3.41 18.29 -9.43
CA GLU A 49 -3.82 18.74 -8.10
C GLU A 49 -4.66 17.70 -7.34
N LEU A 50 -5.21 16.70 -8.05
CA LEU A 50 -6.18 15.74 -7.49
C LEU A 50 -5.65 15.03 -6.24
N PHE A 51 -4.41 14.56 -6.27
CA PHE A 51 -3.77 13.80 -5.20
C PHE A 51 -2.65 14.57 -4.49
N LEU A 52 -2.68 15.92 -4.56
CA LEU A 52 -1.78 16.73 -3.75
C LEU A 52 -2.28 16.81 -2.31
N LEU A 53 -1.51 16.26 -1.39
CA LEU A 53 -1.82 16.26 0.04
C LEU A 53 -1.45 17.61 0.68
N ASP A 54 -2.41 18.26 1.32
CA ASP A 54 -2.13 19.40 2.20
C ASP A 54 -1.46 18.91 3.50
N LEU A 55 -0.16 18.68 3.42
CA LEU A 55 0.65 18.09 4.49
C LEU A 55 0.54 18.82 5.84
N PRO A 56 0.57 20.17 5.93
CA PRO A 56 0.37 20.87 7.19
C PRO A 56 -0.98 20.59 7.86
N ASN A 57 -2.08 20.66 7.10
CA ASN A 57 -3.42 20.41 7.61
C ASN A 57 -3.63 18.92 7.92
N TYR A 58 -3.17 18.02 7.06
CA TYR A 58 -3.19 16.58 7.30
C TYR A 58 -2.46 16.20 8.59
N THR A 59 -1.23 16.67 8.76
CA THR A 59 -0.43 16.43 9.97
C THR A 59 -1.16 16.90 11.21
N SER A 60 -1.65 18.13 11.20
CA SER A 60 -2.38 18.72 12.34
C SER A 60 -3.63 17.90 12.69
N SER A 61 -4.38 17.47 11.67
CA SER A 61 -5.60 16.68 11.85
C SER A 61 -5.29 15.30 12.43
N VAL A 62 -4.34 14.54 11.86
CA VAL A 62 -3.98 13.22 12.39
C VAL A 62 -3.49 13.32 13.83
N ARG A 63 -2.68 14.35 14.16
CA ARG A 63 -2.21 14.57 15.55
C ARG A 63 -3.37 14.87 16.51
N ALA A 64 -4.36 15.63 16.07
CA ALA A 64 -5.58 15.86 16.86
C ALA A 64 -6.37 14.55 17.09
N MET A 65 -6.51 13.72 16.06
CA MET A 65 -7.16 12.40 16.17
C MET A 65 -6.38 11.46 17.11
N GLN A 66 -5.05 11.44 17.03
CA GLN A 66 -4.22 10.68 17.95
C GLN A 66 -4.50 11.04 19.42
N GLU A 67 -4.60 12.33 19.73
CA GLU A 67 -4.89 12.79 21.10
C GLU A 67 -6.33 12.50 21.53
N GLN A 68 -7.30 12.76 20.64
CA GLN A 68 -8.73 12.56 20.94
C GLN A 68 -9.07 11.08 21.21
N TYR A 69 -8.45 10.16 20.49
CA TYR A 69 -8.77 8.72 20.55
C TYR A 69 -7.75 7.87 21.31
N ARG A 70 -6.73 8.48 21.93
CA ARG A 70 -5.60 7.81 22.57
C ARG A 70 -5.96 6.68 23.55
N ASP A 71 -7.10 6.80 24.24
CA ASP A 71 -7.57 5.83 25.24
C ASP A 71 -8.48 4.75 24.63
N GLN A 72 -8.78 4.82 23.32
CA GLN A 72 -9.72 3.94 22.65
C GLN A 72 -9.05 3.08 21.57
N ILE A 73 -8.16 3.68 20.77
CA ILE A 73 -7.47 2.99 19.67
C ILE A 73 -6.14 3.69 19.39
N CYS A 74 -5.14 2.93 18.97
CA CYS A 74 -3.88 3.52 18.53
C CYS A 74 -3.99 4.01 17.09
N VAL A 75 -3.80 5.31 16.87
CA VAL A 75 -3.75 5.93 15.53
C VAL A 75 -2.31 6.25 15.17
N ARG A 76 -1.83 5.81 14.00
CA ARG A 76 -0.52 6.13 13.45
C ARG A 76 -0.64 7.17 12.34
N TYR A 77 0.43 7.93 12.17
CA TYR A 77 0.59 8.96 11.16
C TYR A 77 1.49 8.45 10.04
N GLY A 78 0.92 8.16 8.91
CA GLY A 78 1.61 7.65 7.73
C GLY A 78 1.30 8.46 6.48
N ILE A 79 1.78 7.97 5.35
CA ILE A 79 1.55 8.50 4.02
C ILE A 79 1.73 7.40 2.99
N GLU A 80 0.95 7.45 1.91
CA GLU A 80 1.22 6.68 0.70
C GLU A 80 1.75 7.61 -0.39
N LEU A 81 2.97 7.33 -0.85
CA LEU A 81 3.65 8.09 -1.90
C LEU A 81 3.46 7.41 -3.25
N GLY A 82 2.85 8.09 -4.20
CA GLY A 82 2.87 7.69 -5.60
C GLY A 82 4.26 7.93 -6.20
N LEU A 83 4.99 6.83 -6.38
CA LEU A 83 6.39 6.88 -6.80
C LEU A 83 6.51 7.08 -8.31
N GLN A 84 7.37 8.00 -8.69
CA GLN A 84 7.86 8.18 -10.06
C GLN A 84 9.36 8.52 -9.96
N PRO A 85 10.25 7.97 -10.83
CA PRO A 85 11.69 8.11 -10.66
C PRO A 85 12.20 9.55 -10.54
N HIS A 86 11.59 10.48 -11.28
CA HIS A 86 11.98 11.89 -11.29
C HIS A 86 11.60 12.64 -9.99
N LEU A 87 10.70 12.09 -9.16
CA LEU A 87 10.25 12.67 -7.90
C LEU A 87 11.11 12.28 -6.70
N ALA A 88 12.12 11.43 -6.87
CA ALA A 88 12.94 10.89 -5.79
C ALA A 88 13.50 11.96 -4.83
N ALA A 89 14.04 13.04 -5.36
CA ALA A 89 14.60 14.13 -4.55
C ALA A 89 13.50 14.91 -3.78
N LEU A 90 12.35 15.10 -4.40
CA LEU A 90 11.20 15.79 -3.78
C LEU A 90 10.61 14.95 -2.65
N HIS A 91 10.42 13.65 -2.86
CA HIS A 91 9.97 12.74 -1.80
C HIS A 91 10.95 12.70 -0.63
N ALA A 92 12.26 12.67 -0.89
CA ALA A 92 13.27 12.73 0.17
C ALA A 92 13.19 14.03 0.98
N ASP A 93 12.99 15.17 0.31
CA ASP A 93 12.82 16.46 0.97
C ASP A 93 11.56 16.48 1.87
N ILE A 94 10.41 16.03 1.36
CA ILE A 94 9.16 15.91 2.13
C ILE A 94 9.37 15.03 3.36
N LEU A 95 9.95 13.83 3.21
CA LEU A 95 10.16 12.92 4.34
C LEU A 95 11.16 13.47 5.37
N SER A 96 12.00 14.41 5.01
CA SER A 96 12.89 15.09 5.95
C SER A 96 12.19 16.13 6.84
N GLN A 97 11.03 16.62 6.41
CA GLN A 97 10.29 17.70 7.06
C GLN A 97 9.18 17.18 7.99
N TYR A 98 8.70 15.94 7.79
CA TYR A 98 7.57 15.37 8.53
C TYR A 98 7.95 14.07 9.24
N ASP A 99 7.54 13.92 10.50
CA ASP A 99 7.86 12.77 11.36
C ASP A 99 6.84 11.64 11.24
N PHE A 100 6.66 11.10 10.03
CA PHE A 100 5.77 9.96 9.79
C PHE A 100 6.14 8.75 10.64
N ASP A 101 5.13 8.01 11.07
CA ASP A 101 5.29 6.68 11.67
C ASP A 101 5.55 5.62 10.60
N PHE A 102 4.93 5.76 9.42
CA PHE A 102 4.93 4.77 8.35
C PHE A 102 4.83 5.43 6.97
N VAL A 103 5.55 4.89 6.00
CA VAL A 103 5.53 5.35 4.60
C VAL A 103 5.38 4.16 3.67
N ILE A 104 4.31 4.16 2.90
CA ILE A 104 4.10 3.25 1.77
C ILE A 104 4.64 3.92 0.51
N GLY A 105 5.35 3.17 -0.33
CA GLY A 105 5.67 3.58 -1.69
C GLY A 105 4.87 2.74 -2.66
N SER A 106 4.17 3.36 -3.59
CA SER A 106 3.27 2.68 -4.53
C SER A 106 3.48 3.16 -5.97
N SER A 107 3.17 2.30 -6.94
CA SER A 107 3.11 2.68 -8.36
C SER A 107 1.65 2.86 -8.77
N HIS A 108 1.22 4.11 -8.91
CA HIS A 108 -0.10 4.46 -9.45
C HIS A 108 0.02 4.98 -10.88
N VAL A 109 1.14 5.62 -11.19
CA VAL A 109 1.43 6.18 -12.51
C VAL A 109 2.59 5.43 -13.16
N VAL A 110 2.38 4.92 -14.37
CA VAL A 110 3.36 4.21 -15.20
C VAL A 110 3.63 5.04 -16.44
N HIS A 111 4.83 5.62 -16.54
CA HIS A 111 5.27 6.44 -17.69
C HIS A 111 4.25 7.49 -18.14
N GLY A 112 3.60 8.15 -17.16
CA GLY A 112 2.61 9.21 -17.39
C GLY A 112 1.18 8.72 -17.62
N TYR A 113 0.88 7.44 -17.39
CA TYR A 113 -0.48 6.87 -17.44
C TYR A 113 -0.83 6.19 -16.12
N ASP A 114 -2.08 6.34 -15.68
CA ASP A 114 -2.63 5.50 -14.63
C ASP A 114 -3.31 4.27 -15.25
N PRO A 115 -2.92 3.04 -14.87
CA PRO A 115 -3.55 1.81 -15.34
C PRO A 115 -5.05 1.68 -15.01
N TYR A 116 -5.55 2.47 -14.07
CA TYR A 116 -6.99 2.58 -13.80
C TYR A 116 -7.77 3.04 -15.04
N PHE A 117 -7.19 3.88 -15.88
CA PHE A 117 -7.87 4.49 -17.02
C PHE A 117 -7.61 3.75 -18.35
N PRO A 118 -8.63 3.72 -19.24
CA PRO A 118 -8.52 3.05 -20.54
C PRO A 118 -7.34 3.49 -21.44
N PRO A 119 -6.82 4.74 -21.39
CA PRO A 119 -5.69 5.13 -22.22
C PRO A 119 -4.46 4.24 -22.09
N PHE A 120 -4.13 3.77 -20.89
CA PHE A 120 -3.02 2.84 -20.65
C PHE A 120 -3.18 1.55 -21.48
N TRP A 121 -4.39 0.98 -21.49
CA TRP A 121 -4.69 -0.30 -22.17
C TRP A 121 -4.89 -0.19 -23.69
N LYS A 122 -4.96 1.04 -24.25
CA LYS A 122 -5.09 1.22 -25.69
C LYS A 122 -3.79 1.00 -26.47
N THR A 123 -2.66 1.15 -25.81
CA THR A 123 -1.33 1.08 -26.42
C THR A 123 -0.58 -0.20 -26.06
N HIS A 124 -1.14 -1.02 -25.17
CA HIS A 124 -0.54 -2.26 -24.70
C HIS A 124 -1.50 -3.44 -24.81
N THR A 125 -1.00 -4.61 -25.13
CA THR A 125 -1.67 -5.85 -24.77
C THR A 125 -1.68 -5.97 -23.25
N GLU A 126 -2.57 -6.80 -22.69
CA GLU A 126 -2.61 -7.00 -21.24
C GLU A 126 -1.27 -7.49 -20.66
N GLU A 127 -0.61 -8.39 -21.38
CA GLU A 127 0.69 -8.93 -20.98
C GLU A 127 1.80 -7.86 -20.97
N GLU A 128 1.85 -7.02 -21.99
CA GLU A 128 2.78 -5.88 -22.07
C GLU A 128 2.50 -4.86 -20.96
N GLY A 129 1.23 -4.54 -20.71
CA GLY A 129 0.85 -3.58 -19.66
C GLY A 129 1.19 -4.07 -18.24
N TYR A 130 1.02 -5.37 -17.98
CA TYR A 130 1.44 -5.94 -16.68
C TYR A 130 2.96 -5.93 -16.55
N LEU A 131 3.70 -6.29 -17.59
CA LEU A 131 5.15 -6.29 -17.58
C LEU A 131 5.68 -4.86 -17.36
N GLU A 132 5.21 -3.89 -18.11
CA GLU A 132 5.62 -2.48 -18.00
C GLU A 132 5.34 -1.93 -16.60
N TYR A 133 4.20 -2.29 -16.00
CA TYR A 133 3.90 -1.92 -14.63
C TYR A 133 4.93 -2.48 -13.64
N PHE A 134 5.29 -3.78 -13.75
CA PHE A 134 6.32 -4.36 -12.87
C PHE A 134 7.70 -3.76 -13.11
N GLU A 135 8.05 -3.46 -14.35
CA GLU A 135 9.31 -2.77 -14.68
C GLU A 135 9.35 -1.36 -14.06
N SER A 136 8.23 -0.64 -14.06
CA SER A 136 8.13 0.68 -13.41
C SER A 136 8.35 0.61 -11.89
N ILE A 137 7.95 -0.48 -11.23
CA ILE A 137 8.27 -0.71 -9.81
C ILE A 137 9.79 -0.79 -9.62
N LEU A 138 10.51 -1.51 -10.47
CA LEU A 138 11.97 -1.59 -10.39
C LEU A 138 12.64 -0.21 -10.59
N GLU A 139 12.16 0.57 -11.54
CA GLU A 139 12.63 1.93 -11.76
C GLU A 139 12.44 2.80 -10.53
N ASN A 140 11.24 2.75 -9.93
CA ASN A 140 10.91 3.48 -8.72
C ASN A 140 11.81 3.09 -7.53
N ILE A 141 11.97 1.80 -7.25
CA ILE A 141 12.81 1.32 -6.14
C ILE A 141 14.29 1.66 -6.34
N ARG A 142 14.78 1.65 -7.59
CA ARG A 142 16.15 2.04 -7.92
C ARG A 142 16.38 3.54 -7.72
N ALA A 143 15.39 4.36 -8.04
CA ALA A 143 15.46 5.81 -7.91
C ALA A 143 15.29 6.28 -6.48
N PHE A 144 14.41 5.63 -5.69
CA PHE A 144 14.03 6.06 -4.36
C PHE A 144 13.72 4.87 -3.44
N ASP A 145 14.30 4.90 -2.24
CA ASP A 145 14.08 3.88 -1.19
C ASP A 145 13.71 4.49 0.18
N GLY A 146 13.16 5.70 0.17
CA GLY A 146 12.74 6.39 1.38
C GLY A 146 11.46 5.84 2.04
N PHE A 147 10.76 4.89 1.43
CA PHE A 147 9.58 4.22 1.99
C PHE A 147 9.94 3.07 2.95
N ASP A 148 8.95 2.49 3.63
CA ASP A 148 9.13 1.33 4.53
C ASP A 148 8.70 0.02 3.89
N VAL A 149 7.56 0.04 3.18
CA VAL A 149 7.04 -1.09 2.40
C VAL A 149 6.60 -0.62 1.02
N TYR A 150 6.59 -1.55 0.07
CA TYR A 150 5.95 -1.32 -1.23
C TYR A 150 4.50 -1.79 -1.15
N GLY A 151 3.56 -0.91 -1.49
CA GLY A 151 2.13 -1.18 -1.50
C GLY A 151 1.74 -2.13 -2.63
N HIS A 152 0.68 -2.88 -2.45
CA HIS A 152 -0.09 -3.66 -3.44
C HIS A 152 0.63 -3.98 -4.77
N ILE A 153 1.77 -4.68 -4.74
CA ILE A 153 2.74 -4.88 -5.86
C ILE A 153 2.07 -5.28 -7.19
N ASP A 154 1.00 -6.06 -7.17
CA ASP A 154 0.27 -6.45 -8.38
C ASP A 154 -1.05 -5.65 -8.60
N TYR A 155 -1.08 -4.40 -8.13
CA TYR A 155 -2.20 -3.48 -8.26
C TYR A 155 -2.79 -3.40 -9.67
N VAL A 156 -1.94 -3.40 -10.70
CA VAL A 156 -2.34 -3.34 -12.12
C VAL A 156 -3.36 -4.40 -12.52
N VAL A 157 -3.35 -5.56 -11.82
CA VAL A 157 -4.26 -6.68 -12.10
C VAL A 157 -5.71 -6.32 -11.80
N ARG A 158 -5.97 -5.33 -10.92
CA ARG A 158 -7.33 -4.81 -10.66
C ARG A 158 -8.00 -4.26 -11.92
N TYR A 159 -7.23 -3.74 -12.87
CA TYR A 159 -7.68 -2.92 -13.99
C TYR A 159 -7.39 -3.50 -15.36
N GLY A 160 -6.64 -4.59 -15.42
CA GLY A 160 -6.38 -5.29 -16.67
C GLY A 160 -7.66 -5.77 -17.37
N PRO A 161 -7.68 -5.85 -18.70
CA PRO A 161 -8.86 -6.23 -19.49
C PRO A 161 -9.52 -7.53 -19.06
N THR A 162 -8.74 -8.54 -18.68
CA THR A 162 -9.25 -9.82 -18.15
C THR A 162 -8.93 -10.03 -16.66
N ARG A 163 -8.37 -9.01 -16.02
CA ARG A 163 -7.93 -9.04 -14.62
C ARG A 163 -7.02 -10.25 -14.38
N ASN A 164 -7.33 -11.07 -13.37
CA ASN A 164 -6.53 -12.24 -13.01
C ASN A 164 -6.85 -13.51 -13.79
N GLU A 165 -7.72 -13.49 -14.81
CA GLU A 165 -8.00 -14.69 -15.63
C GLU A 165 -6.75 -15.21 -16.35
N ASN A 166 -5.92 -14.30 -16.85
CA ASN A 166 -4.69 -14.60 -17.57
C ASN A 166 -3.42 -14.22 -16.79
N TYR A 167 -3.57 -13.73 -15.55
CA TYR A 167 -2.48 -13.38 -14.66
C TYR A 167 -2.05 -14.58 -13.82
N THR A 168 -0.76 -14.82 -13.75
CA THR A 168 -0.13 -15.71 -12.77
C THR A 168 1.25 -15.17 -12.42
N TYR A 169 1.70 -15.36 -11.19
CA TYR A 169 3.06 -15.05 -10.78
C TYR A 169 4.10 -15.66 -11.75
N ALA A 170 3.89 -16.91 -12.18
CA ALA A 170 4.84 -17.62 -13.06
C ALA A 170 5.13 -16.92 -14.39
N LYS A 171 4.15 -16.18 -14.94
CA LYS A 171 4.35 -15.42 -16.18
C LYS A 171 5.33 -14.25 -16.04
N TYR A 172 5.38 -13.66 -14.85
CA TYR A 172 6.16 -12.44 -14.56
C TYR A 172 7.21 -12.69 -13.49
N SER A 173 7.52 -13.95 -13.21
CA SER A 173 8.40 -14.34 -12.10
C SER A 173 9.77 -13.70 -12.14
N ASP A 174 10.36 -13.50 -13.32
CA ASP A 174 11.69 -12.91 -13.44
C ASP A 174 11.72 -11.48 -12.91
N VAL A 175 10.78 -10.63 -13.36
CA VAL A 175 10.70 -9.24 -12.93
C VAL A 175 10.22 -9.13 -11.48
N ILE A 176 9.22 -9.93 -11.06
CA ILE A 176 8.71 -9.93 -9.70
C ILE A 176 9.79 -10.39 -8.71
N ASP A 177 10.53 -11.46 -9.02
CA ASP A 177 11.65 -11.91 -8.20
C ASP A 177 12.74 -10.85 -8.05
N GLU A 178 13.02 -10.08 -9.12
CA GLU A 178 13.97 -8.96 -9.06
C GLU A 178 13.45 -7.85 -8.13
N ILE A 179 12.16 -7.48 -8.22
CA ILE A 179 11.51 -6.54 -7.30
C ILE A 179 11.69 -7.02 -5.84
N LEU A 180 11.31 -8.26 -5.57
CA LEU A 180 11.35 -8.81 -4.20
C LEU A 180 12.78 -8.85 -3.64
N ARG A 181 13.78 -9.27 -4.44
CA ARG A 181 15.19 -9.28 -4.03
C ARG A 181 15.70 -7.87 -3.76
N LEU A 182 15.36 -6.91 -4.61
CA LEU A 182 15.78 -5.51 -4.45
C LEU A 182 15.17 -4.88 -3.18
N LEU A 183 13.90 -5.15 -2.88
CA LEU A 183 13.26 -4.72 -1.64
C LEU A 183 13.95 -5.32 -0.41
N ILE A 184 14.24 -6.63 -0.42
CA ILE A 184 14.93 -7.32 0.67
C ILE A 184 16.35 -6.75 0.85
N GLU A 185 17.10 -6.56 -0.22
CA GLU A 185 18.45 -5.98 -0.18
C GLU A 185 18.45 -4.59 0.45
N LYS A 186 17.46 -3.77 0.12
CA LYS A 186 17.30 -2.42 0.68
C LYS A 186 16.68 -2.41 2.09
N GLY A 187 16.34 -3.57 2.67
CA GLY A 187 15.68 -3.68 3.97
C GLY A 187 14.25 -3.16 3.98
N LYS A 188 13.56 -3.20 2.84
CA LYS A 188 12.17 -2.80 2.66
C LYS A 188 11.23 -3.99 2.71
N GLY A 189 9.98 -3.71 3.10
CA GLY A 189 8.93 -4.71 3.15
C GLY A 189 8.00 -4.67 1.94
N ILE A 190 7.00 -5.54 2.04
CA ILE A 190 5.82 -5.55 1.18
C ILE A 190 4.55 -5.45 2.03
N GLU A 191 3.45 -5.15 1.39
CA GLU A 191 2.14 -5.14 2.00
C GLU A 191 1.36 -6.40 1.59
N ILE A 192 0.48 -6.90 2.47
CA ILE A 192 -0.70 -7.68 2.08
C ILE A 192 -1.89 -6.74 2.10
N ASN A 193 -2.38 -6.36 0.92
CA ASN A 193 -3.47 -5.42 0.73
C ASN A 193 -4.75 -6.19 0.41
N THR A 194 -5.74 -6.13 1.30
CA THR A 194 -6.98 -6.87 1.13
C THR A 194 -7.95 -6.23 0.14
N GLY A 195 -7.63 -5.05 -0.39
CA GLY A 195 -8.37 -4.42 -1.49
C GLY A 195 -8.56 -5.34 -2.70
N GLY A 196 -7.62 -6.27 -2.96
CA GLY A 196 -7.79 -7.26 -4.03
C GLY A 196 -9.10 -8.04 -3.94
N PHE A 197 -9.54 -8.41 -2.74
CA PHE A 197 -10.85 -9.04 -2.54
C PHE A 197 -12.01 -8.08 -2.85
N LYS A 198 -11.88 -6.80 -2.49
CA LYS A 198 -12.88 -5.76 -2.80
C LYS A 198 -13.05 -5.58 -4.31
N TYR A 199 -11.95 -5.69 -5.06
CA TYR A 199 -11.97 -5.63 -6.52
C TYR A 199 -12.37 -6.95 -7.20
N GLY A 200 -12.68 -8.01 -6.42
CA GLY A 200 -13.19 -9.28 -6.93
C GLY A 200 -12.13 -10.20 -7.51
N LEU A 201 -10.85 -10.01 -7.17
CA LEU A 201 -9.77 -10.87 -7.62
C LEU A 201 -9.76 -12.24 -6.90
N GLY A 202 -10.39 -12.35 -5.73
CA GLY A 202 -10.40 -13.56 -4.93
C GLY A 202 -9.10 -13.80 -4.13
N HIS A 203 -8.16 -12.86 -4.18
CA HIS A 203 -6.89 -12.85 -3.47
C HIS A 203 -6.52 -11.42 -3.05
N PRO A 204 -5.55 -11.23 -2.12
CA PRO A 204 -5.02 -9.89 -1.81
C PRO A 204 -4.12 -9.37 -2.94
N ASN A 205 -3.67 -8.13 -2.82
CA ASN A 205 -2.54 -7.60 -3.58
C ASN A 205 -1.29 -7.48 -2.67
N PRO A 206 -0.16 -8.15 -3.01
CA PRO A 206 -0.05 -9.12 -4.09
C PRO A 206 -0.72 -10.47 -3.76
N CYS A 207 -0.87 -11.30 -4.81
CA CYS A 207 -1.40 -12.67 -4.66
C CYS A 207 -0.50 -13.53 -3.76
N GLU A 208 -1.08 -14.61 -3.22
CA GLU A 208 -0.40 -15.49 -2.24
C GLU A 208 0.89 -16.11 -2.77
N GLU A 209 1.00 -16.36 -4.08
CA GLU A 209 2.22 -16.89 -4.70
C GLU A 209 3.40 -15.91 -4.53
N ILE A 210 3.15 -14.59 -4.67
CA ILE A 210 4.17 -13.56 -4.47
C ILE A 210 4.52 -13.42 -2.99
N LEU A 211 3.54 -13.49 -2.10
CA LEU A 211 3.78 -13.46 -0.64
C LEU A 211 4.67 -14.63 -0.20
N ALA A 212 4.35 -15.85 -0.66
CA ALA A 212 5.15 -17.05 -0.38
C ALA A 212 6.57 -16.89 -0.95
N ARG A 213 6.68 -16.40 -2.18
CA ARG A 213 7.97 -16.18 -2.83
C ARG A 213 8.83 -15.14 -2.10
N TYR A 214 8.23 -14.04 -1.63
CA TYR A 214 8.94 -13.05 -0.81
C TYR A 214 9.51 -13.71 0.45
N ARG A 215 8.72 -14.56 1.12
CA ARG A 215 9.17 -15.28 2.31
C ARG A 215 10.30 -16.28 1.99
N GLU A 216 10.20 -17.03 0.90
CA GLU A 216 11.24 -17.95 0.43
C GLU A 216 12.57 -17.25 0.14
N LEU A 217 12.52 -16.05 -0.43
CA LEU A 217 13.70 -15.23 -0.70
C LEU A 217 14.33 -14.62 0.56
N GLY A 218 13.71 -14.79 1.73
CA GLY A 218 14.20 -14.29 3.01
C GLY A 218 13.54 -12.97 3.45
N GLY A 219 12.47 -12.55 2.80
CA GLY A 219 11.69 -11.39 3.22
C GLY A 219 10.98 -11.62 4.57
N GLU A 220 11.01 -10.60 5.44
CA GLU A 220 10.45 -10.68 6.79
C GLU A 220 9.53 -9.50 7.15
N ILE A 221 9.58 -8.43 6.38
CA ILE A 221 8.80 -7.22 6.63
C ILE A 221 7.53 -7.29 5.79
N ILE A 222 6.40 -7.58 6.44
CA ILE A 222 5.08 -7.59 5.80
C ILE A 222 4.09 -6.81 6.67
N THR A 223 3.34 -5.89 6.07
CA THR A 223 2.25 -5.14 6.71
C THR A 223 0.90 -5.62 6.21
N VAL A 224 -0.18 -5.19 6.86
CA VAL A 224 -1.56 -5.54 6.50
C VAL A 224 -2.38 -4.27 6.33
N GLY A 225 -3.01 -4.09 5.17
CA GLY A 225 -3.85 -2.95 4.88
C GLY A 225 -5.12 -3.32 4.12
N ALA A 226 -6.21 -2.60 4.40
CA ALA A 226 -7.47 -2.77 3.66
C ALA A 226 -7.57 -1.83 2.44
N ASP A 227 -6.74 -0.81 2.38
CA ASP A 227 -6.82 0.23 1.35
C ASP A 227 -8.22 0.85 1.33
N ALA A 228 -8.66 1.20 2.56
CA ALA A 228 -10.01 1.65 2.83
C ALA A 228 -10.17 3.12 2.49
N HIS A 229 -11.14 3.45 1.64
CA HIS A 229 -11.51 4.82 1.25
C HIS A 229 -12.88 5.23 1.81
N ALA A 230 -13.51 4.33 2.58
CA ALA A 230 -14.79 4.55 3.24
C ALA A 230 -14.87 3.74 4.54
N PRO A 231 -15.67 4.18 5.54
CA PRO A 231 -15.73 3.52 6.85
C PRO A 231 -16.11 2.03 6.81
N GLU A 232 -16.93 1.62 5.85
CA GLU A 232 -17.34 0.21 5.67
C GLU A 232 -16.24 -0.69 5.10
N GLN A 233 -15.16 -0.10 4.60
CA GLN A 233 -14.03 -0.82 4.04
C GLN A 233 -12.91 -1.04 5.06
N VAL A 234 -12.97 -0.41 6.23
CA VAL A 234 -11.96 -0.55 7.28
C VAL A 234 -11.88 -1.99 7.75
N GLY A 235 -10.69 -2.60 7.66
CA GLY A 235 -10.47 -4.01 7.99
C GLY A 235 -11.18 -4.99 7.06
N PHE A 236 -11.51 -4.58 5.84
CA PHE A 236 -12.21 -5.43 4.86
C PHE A 236 -11.47 -6.75 4.62
N ALA A 237 -12.19 -7.87 4.67
CA ALA A 237 -11.67 -9.21 4.46
C ALA A 237 -10.50 -9.64 5.36
N PHE A 238 -10.28 -8.98 6.51
CA PHE A 238 -9.21 -9.29 7.45
C PHE A 238 -9.33 -10.68 8.07
N GLU A 239 -10.50 -11.31 8.07
CA GLU A 239 -10.69 -12.69 8.49
C GLU A 239 -9.87 -13.70 7.67
N ASN A 240 -9.50 -13.36 6.43
CA ASN A 240 -8.69 -14.23 5.57
C ASN A 240 -7.18 -14.11 5.87
N VAL A 241 -6.73 -12.94 6.36
CA VAL A 241 -5.30 -12.59 6.47
C VAL A 241 -4.50 -13.54 7.36
N PRO A 242 -4.97 -13.96 8.57
CA PRO A 242 -4.18 -14.84 9.41
C PRO A 242 -3.88 -16.19 8.75
N LYS A 243 -4.84 -16.73 7.98
CA LYS A 243 -4.63 -17.97 7.23
C LYS A 243 -3.63 -17.76 6.11
N ILE A 244 -3.79 -16.70 5.31
CA ILE A 244 -2.90 -16.38 4.18
C ILE A 244 -1.46 -16.23 4.70
N LEU A 245 -1.24 -15.45 5.75
CA LEU A 245 0.09 -15.22 6.30
C LEU A 245 0.74 -16.53 6.79
N ARG A 246 -0.01 -17.41 7.47
CA ARG A 246 0.52 -18.71 7.89
C ARG A 246 0.84 -19.63 6.72
N ASP A 247 -0.06 -19.72 5.75
CA ASP A 247 0.12 -20.57 4.57
C ASP A 247 1.31 -20.12 3.71
N THR A 248 1.62 -18.82 3.71
CA THR A 248 2.77 -18.23 3.04
C THR A 248 4.05 -18.17 3.90
N GLY A 249 4.02 -18.74 5.12
CA GLY A 249 5.20 -18.96 5.96
C GLY A 249 5.54 -17.82 6.93
N PHE A 250 4.62 -16.89 7.17
CA PHE A 250 4.80 -15.83 8.16
C PHE A 250 4.24 -16.23 9.52
N THR A 251 4.97 -15.88 10.57
CA THR A 251 4.54 -16.02 11.97
C THR A 251 4.30 -14.68 12.66
N TYR A 252 4.77 -13.62 12.04
CA TYR A 252 4.61 -12.23 12.47
C TYR A 252 4.30 -11.36 11.26
N TYR A 253 3.51 -10.31 11.47
CA TYR A 253 3.44 -9.16 10.59
C TYR A 253 4.00 -7.92 11.29
N LYS A 254 4.16 -6.80 10.58
CA LYS A 254 4.75 -5.57 11.11
C LYS A 254 3.74 -4.45 11.15
N VAL A 255 3.88 -3.61 12.16
CA VAL A 255 3.37 -2.24 12.19
C VAL A 255 4.55 -1.32 12.41
N PHE A 256 4.43 -0.07 12.01
CA PHE A 256 5.54 0.86 12.11
C PHE A 256 5.27 1.97 13.13
N ARG A 257 6.32 2.39 13.80
CA ARG A 257 6.34 3.56 14.68
C ARG A 257 7.64 4.34 14.44
N LYS A 258 7.51 5.61 14.06
CA LYS A 258 8.68 6.43 13.72
C LYS A 258 9.62 5.71 12.74
N ARG A 259 9.05 5.13 11.70
CA ARG A 259 9.75 4.40 10.64
C ARG A 259 10.49 3.13 11.13
N LYS A 260 10.17 2.62 12.31
CA LYS A 260 10.75 1.39 12.86
C LYS A 260 9.69 0.30 12.94
N PRO A 261 9.95 -0.92 12.41
CA PRO A 261 9.01 -2.02 12.46
C PRO A 261 8.88 -2.59 13.88
N GLU A 262 7.64 -2.75 14.31
CA GLU A 262 7.24 -3.47 15.53
C GLU A 262 6.63 -4.82 15.11
N PHE A 263 7.04 -5.91 15.77
CA PHE A 263 6.62 -7.27 15.41
C PHE A 263 5.34 -7.63 16.14
N ILE A 264 4.31 -7.99 15.39
CA ILE A 264 3.03 -8.46 15.92
C ILE A 264 2.88 -9.94 15.57
N LYS A 265 2.74 -10.80 16.60
CA LYS A 265 2.53 -12.23 16.39
C LYS A 265 1.16 -12.48 15.79
N ILE A 266 1.12 -13.33 14.77
CA ILE A 266 -0.14 -13.80 14.19
C ILE A 266 -0.76 -14.81 15.20
N GLU A 267 -1.98 -14.48 15.64
CA GLU A 267 -2.73 -15.37 16.54
C GLU A 267 -3.24 -16.61 15.76
N ASP A 268 -3.36 -17.75 16.46
CA ASP A 268 -3.85 -19.02 15.91
C ASP A 268 -5.34 -18.95 15.57
#